data_fa69a3ad312a8bbb93717ae7c4774ca1
#
_entry.id   fa69a3ad312a8bbb93717ae7c4774ca1
#
_cell.length_a   1.000
_cell.length_b   1.000
_cell.length_c   1.000
_cell.angle_alpha   90.00
_cell.angle_beta   90.00
_cell.angle_gamma   90.00
#
_symmetry.space_group_name_H-M   'P 1'
#
loop_
_entity.id
_entity.type
_entity.pdbx_description
1 polymer ?
#
loop_
_entity_poly.entity_id
_entity_poly.type
_entity_poly.pdbx_seq_one_letter_code
_entity_poly.pdbx_strand_id
1 'polypeptide(L)'
;MAVSDPLLVGIDLGAGSLKISIIKADGSLVSEASSPVATSSPHPGWSEQNPEDWWLAACDALRRGLKASGRPASDIAAISFSAGAHTQVLEDADGNVIRPAILWNDQRSREETQHLRDKADARILEIGANRANPTWTLPQMLWLQHHEPESFARVKRLYVAKDWLRAQLTG
;
A
#
# COMPACT_ATOMS: atom_id res chain seq x y z
N MET A 1 -26.03 21.64 0.52
CA MET A 1 -25.32 22.93 0.59
C MET A 1 -23.82 22.63 0.42
N ALA A 2 -23.11 23.35 -0.43
CA ALA A 2 -21.66 23.20 -0.55
C ALA A 2 -20.99 23.67 0.77
N VAL A 3 -19.99 22.94 1.24
CA VAL A 3 -19.19 23.30 2.41
C VAL A 3 -18.45 24.60 2.07
N SER A 4 -18.56 25.63 2.92
CA SER A 4 -17.99 26.96 2.63
C SER A 4 -16.46 27.06 2.70
N ASP A 5 -15.78 26.05 3.19
CA ASP A 5 -14.31 25.97 3.31
C ASP A 5 -13.92 24.48 3.39
N PRO A 6 -13.96 23.75 2.25
CA PRO A 6 -13.80 22.30 2.25
C PRO A 6 -12.37 21.89 2.62
N LEU A 7 -12.26 20.77 3.32
CA LEU A 7 -11.00 20.14 3.67
C LEU A 7 -10.68 19.03 2.68
N LEU A 8 -9.40 18.88 2.37
CA LEU A 8 -8.83 17.78 1.61
C LEU A 8 -7.90 16.98 2.51
N VAL A 9 -7.92 15.67 2.38
CA VAL A 9 -7.08 14.77 3.18
C VAL A 9 -6.13 14.01 2.26
N GLY A 10 -4.83 14.14 2.50
CA GLY A 10 -3.81 13.26 1.96
C GLY A 10 -3.43 12.17 2.97
N ILE A 11 -3.40 10.92 2.53
CA ILE A 11 -2.94 9.78 3.33
C ILE A 11 -1.72 9.20 2.63
N ASP A 12 -0.59 9.13 3.35
CA ASP A 12 0.67 8.58 2.82
C ASP A 12 1.15 7.42 3.68
N LEU A 13 1.19 6.23 3.10
CA LEU A 13 1.73 5.04 3.71
C LEU A 13 3.22 4.91 3.39
N GLY A 14 4.06 5.31 4.34
CA GLY A 14 5.51 5.14 4.29
C GLY A 14 5.98 3.80 4.87
N ALA A 15 7.29 3.59 4.85
CA ALA A 15 7.91 2.33 5.31
C ALA A 15 7.79 2.09 6.83
N GLY A 16 7.69 3.12 7.64
CA GLY A 16 7.65 2.99 9.11
C GLY A 16 6.48 3.71 9.78
N SER A 17 5.65 4.40 9.02
CA SER A 17 4.48 5.09 9.53
C SER A 17 3.49 5.41 8.41
N LEU A 18 2.23 5.52 8.78
CA LEU A 18 1.21 6.16 7.96
C LEU A 18 1.02 7.59 8.43
N LYS A 19 1.07 8.54 7.51
CA LYS A 19 0.89 9.97 7.75
C LYS A 19 -0.37 10.47 7.08
N ILE A 20 -1.08 11.38 7.74
CA ILE A 20 -2.15 12.17 7.13
C ILE A 20 -1.83 13.65 7.18
N SER A 21 -2.26 14.37 6.16
CA SER A 21 -2.28 15.84 6.14
C SER A 21 -3.66 16.30 5.76
N ILE A 22 -4.22 17.22 6.56
CA ILE A 22 -5.49 17.87 6.31
C ILE A 22 -5.18 19.31 5.85
N ILE A 23 -5.60 19.64 4.64
CA ILE A 23 -5.34 20.93 4.01
C ILE A 23 -6.64 21.59 3.55
N LYS A 24 -6.60 22.88 3.32
CA LYS A 24 -7.63 23.64 2.61
C LYS A 24 -7.47 23.54 1.10
N ALA A 25 -8.48 24.00 0.36
CA ALA A 25 -8.44 24.01 -1.10
C ALA A 25 -7.32 24.91 -1.68
N ASP A 26 -6.84 25.90 -0.94
CA ASP A 26 -5.71 26.76 -1.31
C ASP A 26 -4.34 26.13 -1.02
N GLY A 27 -4.30 24.89 -0.47
CA GLY A 27 -3.09 24.16 -0.11
C GLY A 27 -2.56 24.48 1.30
N SER A 28 -3.19 25.38 2.05
CA SER A 28 -2.76 25.68 3.42
C SER A 28 -2.99 24.51 4.35
N LEU A 29 -1.97 24.15 5.15
CA LEU A 29 -2.02 23.05 6.11
C LEU A 29 -2.91 23.44 7.30
N VAL A 30 -3.84 22.56 7.64
CA VAL A 30 -4.72 22.69 8.80
C VAL A 30 -4.23 21.84 9.96
N SER A 31 -3.92 20.57 9.69
CA SER A 31 -3.37 19.66 10.70
C SER A 31 -2.66 18.47 10.06
N GLU A 32 -1.77 17.83 10.82
CA GLU A 32 -1.12 16.58 10.47
C GLU A 32 -1.18 15.60 11.64
N ALA A 33 -1.15 14.32 11.32
CA ALA A 33 -0.95 13.26 12.30
C ALA A 33 -0.26 12.07 11.63
N SER A 34 0.45 11.27 12.43
CA SER A 34 1.03 10.03 11.91
C SER A 34 0.91 8.92 12.95
N SER A 35 0.77 7.68 12.47
CA SER A 35 0.76 6.48 13.30
C SER A 35 1.85 5.52 12.83
N PRO A 36 2.58 4.89 13.75
CA PRO A 36 3.62 3.94 13.38
C PRO A 36 3.03 2.70 12.70
N VAL A 37 3.80 2.11 11.79
CA VAL A 37 3.52 0.82 11.17
C VAL A 37 4.75 -0.06 11.35
N ALA A 38 4.55 -1.24 11.93
CA ALA A 38 5.64 -2.17 12.17
C ALA A 38 6.04 -2.91 10.90
N THR A 39 7.35 -3.05 10.68
CA THR A 39 7.92 -3.89 9.62
C THR A 39 8.54 -5.13 10.24
N SER A 40 8.21 -6.30 9.70
CA SER A 40 8.80 -7.59 10.06
C SER A 40 9.87 -7.98 9.04
N SER A 41 10.94 -8.59 9.51
CA SER A 41 12.01 -9.16 8.66
C SER A 41 12.26 -10.61 9.08
N PRO A 42 11.36 -11.56 8.73
CA PRO A 42 11.44 -12.94 9.22
C PRO A 42 12.67 -13.70 8.74
N HIS A 43 13.27 -13.25 7.63
CA HIS A 43 14.53 -13.79 7.09
C HIS A 43 15.42 -12.66 6.58
N PRO A 44 16.74 -12.87 6.42
CA PRO A 44 17.63 -11.88 5.82
C PRO A 44 17.16 -11.45 4.44
N GLY A 45 17.01 -10.14 4.23
CA GLY A 45 16.54 -9.55 2.98
C GLY A 45 15.03 -9.57 2.77
N TRP A 46 14.25 -10.11 3.69
CA TRP A 46 12.80 -10.05 3.67
C TRP A 46 12.30 -8.80 4.39
N SER A 47 11.19 -8.27 3.91
CA SER A 47 10.56 -7.09 4.50
C SER A 47 9.04 -7.18 4.29
N GLU A 48 8.29 -7.24 5.37
CA GLU A 48 6.85 -7.47 5.36
C GLU A 48 6.11 -6.55 6.32
N GLN A 49 4.87 -6.22 5.96
CA GLN A 49 3.93 -5.52 6.84
C GLN A 49 2.55 -6.17 6.76
N ASN A 50 1.81 -6.13 7.89
CA ASN A 50 0.41 -6.54 7.87
C ASN A 50 -0.47 -5.40 7.34
N PRO A 51 -1.24 -5.59 6.26
CA PRO A 51 -2.14 -4.57 5.75
C PRO A 51 -3.18 -4.07 6.76
N GLU A 52 -3.63 -4.92 7.66
CA GLU A 52 -4.58 -4.51 8.70
C GLU A 52 -3.98 -3.44 9.64
N ASP A 53 -2.67 -3.49 9.90
CA ASP A 53 -1.99 -2.46 10.70
C ASP A 53 -2.00 -1.10 9.98
N TRP A 54 -1.97 -1.09 8.63
CA TRP A 54 -2.11 0.14 7.85
C TRP A 54 -3.50 0.76 8.03
N TRP A 55 -4.55 -0.09 8.02
CA TRP A 55 -5.92 0.37 8.23
C TRP A 55 -6.11 0.96 9.63
N LEU A 56 -5.61 0.26 10.66
CA LEU A 56 -5.66 0.75 12.04
C LEU A 56 -4.89 2.06 12.19
N ALA A 57 -3.70 2.17 11.59
CA ALA A 57 -2.89 3.38 11.58
C ALA A 57 -3.60 4.54 10.87
N ALA A 58 -4.27 4.27 9.72
CA ALA A 58 -5.06 5.28 9.00
C ALA A 58 -6.22 5.79 9.84
N CYS A 59 -6.96 4.90 10.48
CA CYS A 59 -8.07 5.26 11.36
C CYS A 59 -7.60 6.10 12.56
N ASP A 60 -6.48 5.73 13.20
CA ASP A 60 -5.92 6.47 14.33
C ASP A 60 -5.42 7.85 13.90
N ALA A 61 -4.59 7.91 12.85
CA ALA A 61 -4.05 9.17 12.36
C ALA A 61 -5.17 10.13 11.91
N LEU A 62 -6.20 9.62 11.21
CA LEU A 62 -7.33 10.44 10.75
C LEU A 62 -8.11 11.02 11.91
N ARG A 63 -8.42 10.20 12.94
CA ARG A 63 -9.12 10.70 14.15
C ARG A 63 -8.34 11.79 14.86
N ARG A 64 -7.00 11.59 15.03
CA ARG A 64 -6.14 12.60 15.68
C ARG A 64 -6.00 13.86 14.85
N GLY A 65 -5.84 13.73 13.54
CA GLY A 65 -5.77 14.88 12.63
C GLY A 65 -7.06 15.69 12.63
N LEU A 66 -8.23 15.03 12.56
CA LEU A 66 -9.52 15.73 12.66
C LEU A 66 -9.71 16.42 14.01
N LYS A 67 -9.36 15.77 15.10
CA LYS A 67 -9.40 16.39 16.43
C LYS A 67 -8.51 17.63 16.50
N ALA A 68 -7.30 17.55 15.96
CA ALA A 68 -6.35 18.68 15.94
C ALA A 68 -6.81 19.82 15.03
N SER A 69 -7.53 19.51 13.94
CA SER A 69 -8.09 20.51 13.03
C SER A 69 -9.21 21.36 13.64
N GLY A 70 -9.86 20.85 14.68
CA GLY A 70 -11.07 21.46 15.27
C GLY A 70 -12.30 21.47 14.34
N ARG A 71 -12.24 20.72 13.21
CA ARG A 71 -13.26 20.71 12.17
C ARG A 71 -14.01 19.37 12.17
N PRO A 72 -15.31 19.35 11.83
CA PRO A 72 -16.06 18.11 11.70
C PRO A 72 -15.67 17.33 10.44
N ALA A 73 -15.83 16.01 10.47
CA ALA A 73 -15.55 15.13 9.33
C ALA A 73 -16.41 15.46 8.10
N SER A 74 -17.58 16.06 8.29
CA SER A 74 -18.47 16.53 7.21
C SER A 74 -17.85 17.61 6.32
N ASP A 75 -16.79 18.27 6.79
CA ASP A 75 -16.07 19.28 6.01
C ASP A 75 -15.07 18.66 5.02
N ILE A 76 -14.77 17.36 5.15
CA ILE A 76 -13.90 16.65 4.21
C ILE A 76 -14.63 16.46 2.88
N ALA A 77 -14.12 17.11 1.83
CA ALA A 77 -14.65 16.99 0.48
C ALA A 77 -13.99 15.87 -0.34
N ALA A 78 -12.73 15.56 -0.06
CA ALA A 78 -12.00 14.51 -0.78
C ALA A 78 -10.86 13.93 0.06
N ILE A 79 -10.53 12.65 -0.25
CA ILE A 79 -9.39 11.92 0.32
C ILE A 79 -8.56 11.38 -0.84
N SER A 80 -7.24 11.49 -0.75
CA SER A 80 -6.29 10.91 -1.69
C SER A 80 -5.25 10.07 -0.96
N PHE A 81 -4.71 9.06 -1.65
CA PHE A 81 -3.76 8.11 -1.09
C PHE A 81 -2.45 8.11 -1.85
N SER A 82 -1.36 8.01 -1.10
CA SER A 82 -0.01 7.70 -1.57
C SER A 82 0.52 6.49 -0.79
N ALA A 83 1.31 5.64 -1.44
CA ALA A 83 2.02 4.54 -0.81
C ALA A 83 3.22 4.12 -1.66
N GLY A 84 4.12 3.33 -1.08
CA GLY A 84 5.21 2.70 -1.82
C GLY A 84 4.69 1.89 -3.01
N ALA A 85 5.30 2.08 -4.18
CA ALA A 85 4.98 1.31 -5.37
C ALA A 85 5.35 -0.17 -5.18
N HIS A 86 4.72 -1.06 -5.96
CA HIS A 86 4.99 -2.50 -6.00
C HIS A 86 4.78 -3.26 -4.67
N THR A 87 4.14 -2.66 -3.68
CA THR A 87 3.71 -3.35 -2.46
C THR A 87 2.29 -3.85 -2.67
N GLN A 88 2.12 -5.16 -2.77
CA GLN A 88 0.83 -5.76 -3.07
C GLN A 88 0.17 -6.35 -1.83
N VAL A 89 -1.15 -6.23 -1.76
CA VAL A 89 -2.04 -6.94 -0.84
C VAL A 89 -2.81 -7.99 -1.63
N LEU A 90 -2.81 -9.21 -1.12
CA LEU A 90 -3.46 -10.36 -1.75
C LEU A 90 -4.65 -10.79 -0.90
N GLU A 91 -5.82 -10.87 -1.53
CA GLU A 91 -7.05 -11.30 -0.88
C GLU A 91 -7.61 -12.57 -1.52
N ASP A 92 -8.28 -13.36 -0.69
CA ASP A 92 -9.07 -14.52 -1.11
C ASP A 92 -10.48 -14.12 -1.59
N ALA A 93 -11.33 -15.12 -1.85
CA ALA A 93 -12.67 -14.90 -2.36
C ALA A 93 -13.58 -14.17 -1.35
N ASP A 94 -13.30 -14.32 -0.07
CA ASP A 94 -14.08 -13.72 1.02
C ASP A 94 -13.58 -12.33 1.41
N GLY A 95 -12.48 -11.86 0.78
CA GLY A 95 -11.86 -10.56 1.06
C GLY A 95 -10.88 -10.60 2.23
N ASN A 96 -10.48 -11.79 2.70
CA ASN A 96 -9.47 -11.89 3.75
C ASN A 96 -8.07 -11.73 3.15
N VAL A 97 -7.23 -10.97 3.81
CA VAL A 97 -5.80 -10.85 3.47
C VAL A 97 -5.14 -12.23 3.68
N ILE A 98 -4.50 -12.75 2.62
CA ILE A 98 -3.93 -14.11 2.61
C ILE A 98 -2.64 -14.18 3.43
N ARG A 99 -1.82 -13.13 3.36
CA ARG A 99 -0.52 -13.05 4.02
C ARG A 99 -0.08 -11.59 4.20
N PRO A 100 0.95 -11.33 5.04
CA PRO A 100 1.58 -10.01 5.09
C PRO A 100 2.06 -9.54 3.71
N ALA A 101 1.93 -8.27 3.43
CA ALA A 101 2.37 -7.66 2.18
C ALA A 101 3.91 -7.68 2.08
N ILE A 102 4.43 -8.12 0.94
CA ILE A 102 5.85 -8.04 0.61
C ILE A 102 6.15 -6.61 0.18
N LEU A 103 7.10 -5.96 0.87
CA LEU A 103 7.41 -4.55 0.62
C LEU A 103 8.30 -4.35 -0.61
N TRP A 104 8.32 -3.10 -1.08
CA TRP A 104 9.11 -2.66 -2.23
C TRP A 104 10.63 -2.80 -2.07
N ASN A 105 11.16 -2.98 -0.85
CA ASN A 105 12.59 -3.17 -0.57
C ASN A 105 12.97 -4.64 -0.32
N ASP A 106 12.00 -5.56 -0.41
CA ASP A 106 12.21 -7.00 -0.24
C ASP A 106 13.08 -7.59 -1.36
N GLN A 107 13.91 -8.55 -1.02
CA GLN A 107 14.89 -9.15 -1.94
C GLN A 107 14.68 -10.66 -2.15
N ARG A 108 13.57 -11.24 -1.67
CA ARG A 108 13.34 -12.70 -1.73
C ARG A 108 13.22 -13.25 -3.15
N SER A 109 12.68 -12.47 -4.08
CA SER A 109 12.40 -12.91 -5.45
C SER A 109 13.55 -12.68 -6.45
N ARG A 110 14.79 -12.76 -5.98
CA ARG A 110 15.98 -12.57 -6.85
C ARG A 110 16.11 -13.65 -7.91
N GLU A 111 15.85 -14.92 -7.55
CA GLU A 111 15.92 -16.06 -8.47
C GLU A 111 14.86 -15.96 -9.55
N GLU A 112 13.62 -15.61 -9.18
CA GLU A 112 12.53 -15.37 -10.11
C GLU A 112 12.81 -14.18 -11.03
N THR A 113 13.45 -13.14 -10.49
CA THR A 113 13.89 -11.99 -11.29
C THR A 113 14.89 -12.42 -12.35
N GLN A 114 15.88 -13.24 -11.99
CA GLN A 114 16.86 -13.73 -12.95
C GLN A 114 16.19 -14.63 -13.99
N HIS A 115 15.32 -15.54 -13.58
CA HIS A 115 14.54 -16.37 -14.49
C HIS A 115 13.73 -15.53 -15.51
N LEU A 116 13.06 -14.47 -15.04
CA LEU A 116 12.30 -13.56 -15.93
C LEU A 116 13.21 -12.81 -16.90
N ARG A 117 14.40 -12.39 -16.47
CA ARG A 117 15.39 -11.77 -17.34
C ARG A 117 15.89 -12.71 -18.42
N ASP A 118 16.16 -13.96 -18.07
CA ASP A 118 16.65 -14.97 -19.01
C ASP A 118 15.61 -15.39 -20.05
N LYS A 119 14.33 -15.38 -19.68
CA LYS A 119 13.25 -15.90 -20.52
C LYS A 119 12.41 -14.83 -21.23
N ALA A 120 12.28 -13.64 -20.67
CA ALA A 120 11.30 -12.66 -21.12
C ALA A 120 11.79 -11.20 -21.06
N ASP A 121 13.10 -10.93 -20.88
CA ASP A 121 13.61 -9.57 -20.66
C ASP A 121 13.19 -8.58 -21.76
N ALA A 122 13.32 -8.99 -23.03
CA ALA A 122 12.94 -8.13 -24.16
C ALA A 122 11.46 -7.76 -24.13
N ARG A 123 10.59 -8.73 -23.81
CA ARG A 123 9.15 -8.50 -23.73
C ARG A 123 8.75 -7.67 -22.53
N ILE A 124 9.39 -7.89 -21.38
CA ILE A 124 9.18 -7.10 -20.16
C ILE A 124 9.61 -5.65 -20.40
N LEU A 125 10.76 -5.45 -21.05
CA LEU A 125 11.27 -4.12 -21.38
C LEU A 125 10.36 -3.38 -22.39
N GLU A 126 9.88 -4.11 -23.41
CA GLU A 126 8.95 -3.55 -24.41
C GLU A 126 7.65 -3.05 -23.77
N ILE A 127 7.07 -3.80 -22.84
CA ILE A 127 5.77 -3.46 -22.22
C ILE A 127 5.95 -2.45 -21.08
N GLY A 128 6.92 -2.68 -20.22
CA GLY A 128 7.08 -1.97 -18.95
C GLY A 128 8.14 -0.87 -18.96
N ALA A 129 8.88 -0.71 -20.08
CA ALA A 129 10.02 0.20 -20.22
C ALA A 129 11.12 0.02 -19.16
N ASN A 130 11.06 -1.09 -18.40
CA ASN A 130 12.00 -1.44 -17.33
C ASN A 130 12.23 -2.94 -17.28
N ARG A 131 13.42 -3.35 -16.84
CA ARG A 131 13.74 -4.77 -16.62
C ARG A 131 13.14 -5.28 -15.32
N ALA A 132 12.88 -6.58 -15.25
CA ALA A 132 12.44 -7.21 -14.02
C ALA A 132 13.37 -6.88 -12.84
N ASN A 133 12.78 -6.62 -11.67
CA ASN A 133 13.48 -6.26 -10.45
C ASN A 133 12.85 -7.02 -9.26
N PRO A 134 13.63 -7.57 -8.31
CA PRO A 134 13.10 -8.36 -7.21
C PRO A 134 12.11 -7.60 -6.32
N THR A 135 12.16 -6.28 -6.35
CA THR A 135 11.24 -5.44 -5.57
C THR A 135 9.89 -5.19 -6.25
N TRP A 136 9.66 -5.78 -7.43
CA TRP A 136 8.45 -5.56 -8.21
C TRP A 136 7.43 -6.69 -8.06
N THR A 137 6.17 -6.35 -8.33
CA THR A 137 5.04 -7.25 -8.18
C THR A 137 5.19 -8.55 -8.95
N LEU A 138 5.60 -8.51 -10.21
CA LEU A 138 5.69 -9.72 -11.05
C LEU A 138 6.68 -10.76 -10.51
N PRO A 139 7.95 -10.45 -10.19
CA PRO A 139 8.84 -11.41 -9.56
C PRO A 139 8.34 -11.90 -8.20
N GLN A 140 7.74 -11.02 -7.38
CA GLN A 140 7.20 -11.41 -6.08
C GLN A 140 6.00 -12.37 -6.20
N MET A 141 5.14 -12.19 -7.20
CA MET A 141 4.04 -13.12 -7.48
C MET A 141 4.54 -14.47 -8.01
N LEU A 142 5.60 -14.47 -8.81
CA LEU A 142 6.24 -15.71 -9.26
C LEU A 142 6.90 -16.45 -8.09
N TRP A 143 7.55 -15.71 -7.19
CA TRP A 143 8.07 -16.26 -5.93
C TRP A 143 6.95 -16.91 -5.11
N LEU A 144 5.82 -16.24 -4.94
CA LEU A 144 4.67 -16.77 -4.20
C LEU A 144 4.17 -18.08 -4.84
N GLN A 145 4.08 -18.13 -6.16
CA GLN A 145 3.66 -19.33 -6.89
C GLN A 145 4.60 -20.52 -6.63
N HIS A 146 5.89 -20.29 -6.54
CA HIS A 146 6.90 -21.34 -6.35
C HIS A 146 7.04 -21.77 -4.89
N HIS A 147 6.99 -20.83 -3.95
CA HIS A 147 7.35 -21.08 -2.55
C HIS A 147 6.14 -21.16 -1.61
N GLU A 148 5.01 -20.56 -2.00
CA GLU A 148 3.75 -20.61 -1.24
C GLU A 148 2.56 -20.95 -2.18
N PRO A 149 2.58 -22.12 -2.88
CA PRO A 149 1.58 -22.44 -3.90
C PRO A 149 0.13 -22.51 -3.36
N GLU A 150 -0.04 -22.91 -2.11
CA GLU A 150 -1.36 -22.90 -1.46
C GLU A 150 -1.90 -21.48 -1.25
N SER A 151 -1.05 -20.56 -0.81
CA SER A 151 -1.39 -19.15 -0.71
C SER A 151 -1.70 -18.56 -2.09
N PHE A 152 -0.86 -18.84 -3.08
CA PHE A 152 -1.05 -18.38 -4.46
C PHE A 152 -2.38 -18.86 -5.06
N ALA A 153 -2.76 -20.12 -4.84
CA ALA A 153 -4.02 -20.69 -5.35
C ALA A 153 -5.27 -20.01 -4.77
N ARG A 154 -5.17 -19.42 -3.59
CA ARG A 154 -6.26 -18.68 -2.93
C ARG A 154 -6.44 -17.26 -3.45
N VAL A 155 -5.44 -16.68 -4.13
CA VAL A 155 -5.49 -15.29 -4.59
C VAL A 155 -6.64 -15.07 -5.55
N LYS A 156 -7.57 -14.19 -5.20
CA LYS A 156 -8.69 -13.74 -6.04
C LYS A 156 -8.59 -12.26 -6.38
N ARG A 157 -7.98 -11.45 -5.51
CA ARG A 157 -7.75 -10.03 -5.74
C ARG A 157 -6.32 -9.67 -5.40
N LEU A 158 -5.76 -8.79 -6.21
CA LEU A 158 -4.47 -8.15 -5.97
C LEU A 158 -4.68 -6.65 -6.00
N TYR A 159 -4.32 -5.98 -4.92
CA TYR A 159 -4.28 -4.53 -4.84
C TYR A 159 -2.83 -4.07 -4.67
N VAL A 160 -2.51 -2.88 -5.14
CA VAL A 160 -1.37 -2.15 -4.59
C VAL A 160 -1.79 -1.45 -3.30
N ALA A 161 -0.85 -1.20 -2.39
CA ALA A 161 -1.13 -0.77 -1.02
C ALA A 161 -2.10 0.43 -0.92
N LYS A 162 -1.92 1.46 -1.74
CA LYS A 162 -2.82 2.64 -1.76
C LYS A 162 -4.25 2.28 -2.18
N ASP A 163 -4.41 1.35 -3.12
CA ASP A 163 -5.73 0.96 -3.62
C ASP A 163 -6.45 0.05 -2.65
N TRP A 164 -5.72 -0.78 -1.90
CA TRP A 164 -6.28 -1.55 -0.80
C TRP A 164 -6.83 -0.63 0.30
N LEU A 165 -6.04 0.36 0.75
CA LEU A 165 -6.51 1.35 1.73
C LEU A 165 -7.72 2.13 1.22
N ARG A 166 -7.75 2.49 -0.06
CA ARG A 166 -8.91 3.12 -0.67
C ARG A 166 -10.12 2.19 -0.63
N ALA A 167 -9.96 0.92 -0.97
CA ALA A 167 -11.05 -0.06 -0.96
C ALA A 167 -11.63 -0.25 0.45
N GLN A 168 -10.79 -0.25 1.50
CA GLN A 168 -11.28 -0.30 2.89
C GLN A 168 -12.18 0.90 3.25
N LEU A 169 -11.99 2.05 2.61
CA LEU A 169 -12.81 3.25 2.84
C LEU A 169 -14.11 3.29 1.99
N THR A 170 -14.10 2.67 0.83
CA THR A 170 -15.17 2.85 -0.16
C THR A 170 -16.00 1.59 -0.44
N GLY A 171 -15.59 0.45 0.06
CA GLY A 171 -16.22 -0.86 -0.20
C GLY A 171 -15.69 -1.44 -1.50
#